data_3c0ab52f758ecbf2a431a01a63bd7a9a
#
_entry.id   3c0ab52f758ecbf2a431a01a63bd7a9a
#
_cell.length_a   1.000
_cell.length_b   1.000
_cell.length_c   1.000
_cell.angle_alpha   90.00
_cell.angle_beta   90.00
_cell.angle_gamma   90.00
#
_symmetry.space_group_name_H-M   'P 1'
#
loop_
_entity.id
_entity.type
_entity.pdbx_description
1 polymer ?
#
loop_
_entity_poly.entity_id
_entity_poly.type
_entity_poly.pdbx_seq_one_letter_code
_entity_poly.pdbx_strand_id
1 'polypeptide(L)'
;EGTGPTSASTMRTKIGATKDGKITAAEIWIAFEAGAFPGSPVGGATLCATGPYNIENLLVDGYDVVVNKQKVQAYRAPGQPQGAFAVEPVIDELAEKLGLDPVEFRLKNAVKEGDRMANGVAHPKFGVKELEEAMRDHPHYNAPLSGPNQGRGVAVGYRWQAGQISSATINVNPNGTINLITGSVDIGGSRTAVAMQAAEVLGIRAEDVAPTVVDTDTIGYTAVTGGSRTAFDTGLAAIQAAEDVKRQMAARAALIWEVQDEDVAFADGVFTCTKNTEDRFTFKELSERLIRTGGPVTTSVSTMSTGVGPIIAGNIVDVEVDPETGKVDILRFTAFLDVGMPVHPSYVEGQIQGGTVQGIGWALNEEYFYDDKGVMQNSSFLDYRMPTILDVPMIDTVMIEVPNPRHPFGLRGVGEAPIIPPLPAIANAVSHAIGVRMNTLPITPGAILEALETKEG
;
A
#
# COMPACT_ATOMS: atom_id res chain seq x y z
N GLU A 1 0.48 -25.23 8.14
CA GLU A 1 1.80 -25.66 8.67
C GLU A 1 2.94 -25.34 7.70
N GLY A 2 2.73 -25.30 6.39
CA GLY A 2 3.78 -25.06 5.39
C GLY A 2 4.18 -23.59 5.23
N THR A 3 3.29 -22.66 5.54
CA THR A 3 3.55 -21.23 5.61
C THR A 3 3.19 -20.75 7.01
N GLY A 4 4.06 -19.95 7.59
CA GLY A 4 3.88 -19.46 8.93
C GLY A 4 2.98 -18.23 9.04
N PRO A 5 2.68 -17.80 10.28
CA PRO A 5 1.94 -16.59 10.57
C PRO A 5 2.76 -15.33 10.27
N THR A 6 2.13 -14.16 10.44
CA THR A 6 2.90 -12.94 10.67
C THR A 6 3.64 -13.01 12.01
N SER A 7 4.71 -12.22 12.17
CA SER A 7 5.52 -12.24 13.39
C SER A 7 4.74 -11.72 14.60
N ALA A 8 4.76 -12.46 15.69
CA ALA A 8 4.50 -11.85 16.99
C ALA A 8 5.66 -10.91 17.35
N SER A 9 5.37 -9.87 18.12
CA SER A 9 6.36 -8.83 18.40
C SER A 9 6.22 -8.25 19.79
N THR A 10 7.37 -7.84 20.35
CA THR A 10 7.43 -7.03 21.57
C THR A 10 8.18 -5.75 21.25
N MET A 11 7.61 -4.62 21.66
CA MET A 11 8.11 -3.31 21.27
C MET A 11 8.13 -2.37 22.47
N ARG A 12 9.12 -1.46 22.48
CA ARG A 12 9.23 -0.38 23.45
C ARG A 12 9.53 0.91 22.72
N THR A 13 8.74 1.93 22.97
CA THR A 13 8.87 3.23 22.34
C THR A 13 8.96 4.32 23.38
N LYS A 14 9.89 5.24 23.19
CA LYS A 14 10.06 6.42 24.01
C LYS A 14 10.26 7.62 23.09
N ILE A 15 9.40 8.64 23.22
CA ILE A 15 9.43 9.84 22.39
C ILE A 15 9.47 11.06 23.29
N GLY A 16 10.34 12.01 22.96
CA GLY A 16 10.43 13.30 23.62
C GLY A 16 10.03 14.43 22.68
N ALA A 17 9.24 15.38 23.20
CA ALA A 17 8.88 16.58 22.48
C ALA A 17 9.04 17.84 23.37
N THR A 18 9.15 18.99 22.73
CA THR A 18 9.07 20.30 23.39
C THR A 18 7.62 20.59 23.79
N LYS A 19 7.41 21.54 24.73
CA LYS A 19 6.07 21.92 25.19
C LYS A 19 5.16 22.45 24.08
N ASP A 20 5.76 23.01 23.02
CA ASP A 20 5.03 23.46 21.83
C ASP A 20 4.78 22.35 20.81
N GLY A 21 5.15 21.10 21.13
CA GLY A 21 4.81 19.91 20.33
C GLY A 21 5.80 19.56 19.21
N LYS A 22 7.05 20.05 19.24
CA LYS A 22 8.07 19.57 18.30
C LYS A 22 8.73 18.30 18.87
N ILE A 23 8.69 17.18 18.12
CA ILE A 23 9.41 15.97 18.48
C ILE A 23 10.92 16.21 18.33
N THR A 24 11.69 15.90 19.38
CA THR A 24 13.13 16.14 19.44
C THR A 24 13.95 14.85 19.43
N ALA A 25 13.41 13.78 19.98
CA ALA A 25 14.09 12.48 20.03
C ALA A 25 13.10 11.33 20.12
N ALA A 26 13.52 10.17 19.59
CA ALA A 26 12.81 8.90 19.78
C ALA A 26 13.82 7.75 19.93
N GLU A 27 13.46 6.82 20.82
CA GLU A 27 14.15 5.56 21.02
C GLU A 27 13.11 4.43 20.88
N ILE A 28 13.34 3.52 19.92
CA ILE A 28 12.42 2.45 19.58
C ILE A 28 13.20 1.14 19.58
N TRP A 29 12.71 0.19 20.36
CA TRP A 29 13.23 -1.16 20.42
C TRP A 29 12.13 -2.13 19.96
N ILE A 30 12.45 -2.98 18.97
CA ILE A 30 11.49 -3.90 18.35
C ILE A 30 12.11 -5.30 18.29
N ALA A 31 11.47 -6.30 18.88
CA ALA A 31 11.83 -7.71 18.73
C ALA A 31 10.71 -8.48 18.04
N PHE A 32 11.03 -9.19 16.98
CA PHE A 32 10.11 -10.02 16.21
C PHE A 32 10.46 -11.49 16.35
N GLU A 33 9.45 -12.33 16.58
CA GLU A 33 9.60 -13.77 16.44
C GLU A 33 9.81 -14.13 14.97
N ALA A 34 10.89 -14.85 14.67
CA ALA A 34 11.20 -15.36 13.33
C ALA A 34 10.63 -16.77 13.08
N GLY A 35 10.23 -17.47 14.14
CA GLY A 35 9.96 -18.89 14.09
C GLY A 35 11.26 -19.70 14.09
N ALA A 36 11.23 -20.91 13.55
CA ALA A 36 12.34 -21.86 13.62
C ALA A 36 13.61 -21.46 12.84
N PHE A 37 13.53 -20.45 11.97
CA PHE A 37 14.63 -19.95 11.15
C PHE A 37 14.65 -18.43 11.12
N PRO A 38 15.82 -17.77 10.99
CA PRO A 38 15.93 -16.33 10.87
C PRO A 38 15.16 -15.76 9.66
N GLY A 39 14.87 -14.46 9.68
CA GLY A 39 14.28 -13.73 8.57
C GLY A 39 12.84 -13.30 8.84
N SER A 40 12.57 -12.73 10.02
CA SER A 40 11.33 -11.99 10.27
C SER A 40 11.33 -10.65 9.51
N PRO A 41 10.16 -10.00 9.34
CA PRO A 41 10.08 -8.70 8.67
C PRO A 41 10.45 -7.51 9.57
N VAL A 42 11.31 -7.72 10.61
CA VAL A 42 11.73 -6.66 11.53
C VAL A 42 12.38 -5.48 10.83
N GLY A 43 13.15 -5.73 9.75
CA GLY A 43 13.74 -4.64 8.94
C GLY A 43 12.71 -3.69 8.33
N GLY A 44 11.54 -4.20 7.94
CA GLY A 44 10.42 -3.38 7.47
C GLY A 44 9.83 -2.52 8.59
N ALA A 45 9.71 -3.07 9.80
CA ALA A 45 9.23 -2.34 10.97
C ALA A 45 10.20 -1.21 11.36
N THR A 46 11.49 -1.50 11.51
CA THR A 46 12.49 -0.51 11.93
C THR A 46 12.66 0.63 10.93
N LEU A 47 12.59 0.34 9.63
CA LEU A 47 12.72 1.36 8.60
C LEU A 47 11.49 2.30 8.55
N CYS A 48 10.30 1.76 8.79
CA CYS A 48 9.05 2.46 8.51
C CYS A 48 8.35 3.04 9.74
N ALA A 49 8.67 2.58 10.96
CA ALA A 49 7.96 2.95 12.18
C ALA A 49 7.86 4.48 12.41
N THR A 50 8.92 5.22 12.09
CA THR A 50 8.97 6.68 12.22
C THR A 50 8.90 7.41 10.88
N GLY A 51 8.62 6.70 9.80
CA GLY A 51 8.64 7.25 8.44
C GLY A 51 7.79 8.50 8.21
N PRO A 52 6.64 8.70 8.88
CA PRO A 52 5.86 9.93 8.76
C PRO A 52 6.50 11.16 9.41
N TYR A 53 7.44 10.98 10.35
CA TYR A 53 7.87 12.03 11.28
C TYR A 53 9.32 12.47 11.09
N ASN A 54 9.56 13.79 11.12
CA ASN A 54 10.89 14.37 11.15
C ASN A 54 11.42 14.42 12.60
N ILE A 55 12.26 13.46 12.94
CA ILE A 55 12.86 13.31 14.28
C ILE A 55 14.36 13.50 14.18
N GLU A 56 14.87 14.52 14.88
CA GLU A 56 16.29 14.92 14.80
C GLU A 56 17.23 13.86 15.41
N ASN A 57 16.85 13.30 16.56
CA ASN A 57 17.63 12.30 17.27
C ASN A 57 16.85 10.99 17.34
N LEU A 58 17.21 10.02 16.52
CA LEU A 58 16.48 8.78 16.35
C LEU A 58 17.39 7.56 16.56
N LEU A 59 16.98 6.67 17.48
CA LEU A 59 17.55 5.34 17.65
C LEU A 59 16.45 4.30 17.41
N VAL A 60 16.69 3.36 16.51
CA VAL A 60 15.77 2.25 16.24
C VAL A 60 16.55 0.94 16.23
N ASP A 61 16.33 0.10 17.23
CA ASP A 61 16.92 -1.23 17.35
C ASP A 61 15.92 -2.32 17.00
N GLY A 62 16.26 -3.20 16.06
CA GLY A 62 15.45 -4.32 15.63
C GLY A 62 16.12 -5.67 15.86
N TYR A 63 15.37 -6.61 16.41
CA TYR A 63 15.85 -7.95 16.74
C TYR A 63 15.01 -9.02 16.05
N ASP A 64 15.68 -9.92 15.34
CA ASP A 64 15.11 -11.11 14.73
C ASP A 64 15.34 -12.30 15.66
N VAL A 65 14.27 -12.77 16.32
CA VAL A 65 14.37 -13.75 17.41
C VAL A 65 13.90 -15.12 16.94
N VAL A 66 14.80 -16.09 16.87
CA VAL A 66 14.46 -17.48 16.54
C VAL A 66 13.78 -18.14 17.75
N VAL A 67 12.64 -18.78 17.51
CA VAL A 67 11.81 -19.45 18.52
C VAL A 67 11.29 -20.79 18.00
N ASN A 68 10.88 -21.68 18.90
CA ASN A 68 10.34 -23.01 18.55
C ASN A 68 8.87 -22.95 18.08
N LYS A 69 8.63 -22.17 17.02
CA LYS A 69 7.31 -22.03 16.34
C LYS A 69 7.50 -22.16 14.84
N GLN A 70 6.40 -22.16 14.07
CA GLN A 70 6.47 -22.14 12.60
C GLN A 70 7.28 -20.93 12.13
N LYS A 71 7.98 -21.10 10.99
CA LYS A 71 8.67 -19.99 10.32
C LYS A 71 7.64 -18.93 9.93
N VAL A 72 7.83 -17.70 10.40
CA VAL A 72 6.97 -16.58 10.00
C VAL A 72 7.15 -16.27 8.51
N GLN A 73 6.09 -15.73 7.91
CA GLN A 73 6.08 -15.35 6.52
C GLN A 73 5.54 -13.93 6.34
N ALA A 74 5.73 -13.41 5.13
CA ALA A 74 5.22 -12.09 4.77
C ALA A 74 3.67 -12.10 4.81
N TYR A 75 3.11 -11.25 5.64
CA TYR A 75 1.72 -10.86 5.62
C TYR A 75 1.64 -9.40 5.17
N ARG A 76 0.59 -8.98 4.47
CA ARG A 76 0.40 -7.66 3.84
C ARG A 76 1.11 -6.52 4.60
N ALA A 77 2.01 -5.77 3.94
CA ALA A 77 2.91 -4.79 4.53
C ALA A 77 3.82 -5.36 5.65
N PRO A 78 4.68 -6.36 5.37
CA PRO A 78 5.40 -7.11 6.40
C PRO A 78 6.20 -6.22 7.36
N GLY A 79 5.81 -6.25 8.64
CA GLY A 79 6.46 -5.51 9.74
C GLY A 79 5.97 -4.07 9.93
N GLN A 80 5.42 -3.43 8.90
CA GLN A 80 5.00 -2.03 9.02
C GLN A 80 3.77 -1.83 9.94
N PRO A 81 2.73 -2.68 9.95
CA PRO A 81 1.62 -2.53 10.89
C PRO A 81 2.08 -2.58 12.36
N GLN A 82 2.99 -3.53 12.69
CA GLN A 82 3.57 -3.60 14.02
C GLN A 82 4.43 -2.36 14.34
N GLY A 83 5.25 -1.90 13.38
CA GLY A 83 6.05 -0.67 13.53
C GLY A 83 5.19 0.57 13.77
N ALA A 84 4.08 0.72 13.05
CA ALA A 84 3.13 1.80 13.28
C ALA A 84 2.45 1.67 14.64
N PHE A 85 2.05 0.47 15.06
CA PHE A 85 1.49 0.22 16.37
C PHE A 85 2.48 0.51 17.51
N ALA A 86 3.78 0.34 17.27
CA ALA A 86 4.80 0.70 18.26
C ALA A 86 4.89 2.23 18.50
N VAL A 87 4.57 3.05 17.52
CA VAL A 87 4.84 4.50 17.53
C VAL A 87 3.57 5.34 17.66
N GLU A 88 2.55 5.06 16.88
CA GLU A 88 1.35 5.89 16.77
C GLU A 88 0.54 6.06 18.08
N PRO A 89 0.39 5.01 18.94
CA PRO A 89 -0.24 5.21 20.25
C PRO A 89 0.58 6.13 21.17
N VAL A 90 1.91 6.11 21.07
CA VAL A 90 2.79 7.00 21.86
C VAL A 90 2.73 8.44 21.32
N ILE A 91 2.60 8.62 20.01
CA ILE A 91 2.36 9.93 19.37
C ILE A 91 1.04 10.52 19.85
N ASP A 92 -0.01 9.71 19.87
CA ASP A 92 -1.34 10.12 20.34
C ASP A 92 -1.34 10.49 21.83
N GLU A 93 -0.75 9.64 22.67
CA GLU A 93 -0.57 9.91 24.11
C GLU A 93 0.23 11.19 24.37
N LEU A 94 1.26 11.45 23.56
CA LEU A 94 2.06 12.65 23.70
C LEU A 94 1.29 13.91 23.29
N ALA A 95 0.49 13.86 22.23
CA ALA A 95 -0.42 14.94 21.85
C ALA A 95 -1.42 15.26 22.98
N GLU A 96 -2.04 14.24 23.54
CA GLU A 96 -2.96 14.35 24.68
C GLU A 96 -2.28 15.01 25.92
N LYS A 97 -1.11 14.53 26.31
CA LYS A 97 -0.32 15.10 27.44
C LYS A 97 0.08 16.55 27.24
N LEU A 98 0.26 16.96 25.98
CA LEU A 98 0.59 18.36 25.63
C LEU A 98 -0.66 19.24 25.45
N GLY A 99 -1.86 18.63 25.45
CA GLY A 99 -3.12 19.35 25.18
C GLY A 99 -3.21 19.83 23.73
N LEU A 100 -2.59 19.10 22.79
CA LEU A 100 -2.58 19.41 21.37
C LEU A 100 -3.55 18.49 20.61
N ASP A 101 -4.13 19.02 19.54
CA ASP A 101 -4.91 18.22 18.61
C ASP A 101 -4.04 17.12 18.00
N PRO A 102 -4.48 15.85 17.96
CA PRO A 102 -3.66 14.73 17.50
C PRO A 102 -3.29 14.81 16.02
N VAL A 103 -4.10 15.42 15.16
CA VAL A 103 -3.77 15.60 13.74
C VAL A 103 -2.82 16.78 13.56
N GLU A 104 -3.06 17.89 14.25
CA GLU A 104 -2.15 19.06 14.23
C GLU A 104 -0.77 18.70 14.79
N PHE A 105 -0.69 17.83 15.81
CA PHE A 105 0.58 17.34 16.33
C PHE A 105 1.36 16.54 15.29
N ARG A 106 0.67 15.70 14.48
CA ARG A 106 1.26 14.96 13.36
C ARG A 106 1.73 15.91 12.26
N LEU A 107 0.87 16.81 11.81
CA LEU A 107 1.19 17.84 10.81
C LEU A 107 2.42 18.68 11.18
N LYS A 108 2.53 19.07 12.44
CA LYS A 108 3.68 19.82 12.93
C LYS A 108 4.99 19.08 12.78
N ASN A 109 4.96 17.76 12.90
CA ASN A 109 6.13 16.89 12.89
C ASN A 109 6.29 16.09 11.58
N ALA A 110 5.43 16.33 10.60
CA ALA A 110 5.44 15.63 9.31
C ALA A 110 6.77 15.83 8.58
N VAL A 111 7.28 14.76 7.99
CA VAL A 111 8.47 14.80 7.14
C VAL A 111 8.22 15.65 5.89
N LYS A 112 9.29 16.20 5.35
CA LYS A 112 9.33 16.92 4.07
C LYS A 112 10.32 16.27 3.14
N GLU A 113 10.21 16.58 1.86
CA GLU A 113 11.23 16.21 0.89
C GLU A 113 12.63 16.66 1.35
N GLY A 114 13.56 15.72 1.33
CA GLY A 114 14.95 15.93 1.80
C GLY A 114 15.21 15.60 3.28
N ASP A 115 14.17 15.47 4.11
CA ASP A 115 14.34 14.98 5.48
C ASP A 115 14.85 13.53 5.48
N ARG A 116 15.49 13.09 6.55
CA ARG A 116 16.15 11.77 6.62
C ARG A 116 15.22 10.71 7.20
N MET A 117 15.22 9.57 6.54
CA MET A 117 14.66 8.32 7.07
C MET A 117 15.54 7.72 8.18
N ALA A 118 15.04 6.72 8.90
CA ALA A 118 15.79 6.00 9.94
C ALA A 118 17.14 5.43 9.45
N ASN A 119 17.26 5.08 8.18
CA ASN A 119 18.51 4.60 7.57
C ASN A 119 19.39 5.73 6.98
N GLY A 120 19.05 6.99 7.20
CA GLY A 120 19.78 8.16 6.72
C GLY A 120 19.51 8.55 5.26
N VAL A 121 18.71 7.79 4.52
CA VAL A 121 18.32 8.13 3.13
C VAL A 121 17.31 9.27 3.16
N ALA A 122 17.44 10.24 2.23
CA ALA A 122 16.53 11.35 2.11
C ALA A 122 15.16 10.91 1.57
N HIS A 123 14.08 11.43 2.15
CA HIS A 123 12.74 11.28 1.64
C HIS A 123 12.59 11.97 0.27
N PRO A 124 12.10 11.29 -0.76
CA PRO A 124 11.58 11.97 -1.94
C PRO A 124 10.22 12.62 -1.62
N LYS A 125 9.69 13.40 -2.54
CA LYS A 125 8.35 13.98 -2.42
C LYS A 125 7.27 12.89 -2.37
N PHE A 126 6.35 13.00 -1.39
CA PHE A 126 5.13 12.19 -1.25
C PHE A 126 4.10 12.96 -0.39
N GLY A 127 2.87 12.48 -0.36
CA GLY A 127 1.71 13.22 0.12
C GLY A 127 1.45 13.16 1.64
N VAL A 128 2.47 13.18 2.49
CA VAL A 128 2.26 13.11 3.95
C VAL A 128 1.49 14.32 4.47
N LYS A 129 1.90 15.51 4.08
CA LYS A 129 1.24 16.75 4.50
C LYS A 129 -0.17 16.85 3.94
N GLU A 130 -0.33 16.58 2.66
CA GLU A 130 -1.62 16.61 1.96
C GLU A 130 -2.61 15.61 2.56
N LEU A 131 -2.14 14.44 2.97
CA LEU A 131 -2.97 13.43 3.63
C LEU A 131 -3.40 13.89 5.02
N GLU A 132 -2.49 14.38 5.84
CA GLU A 132 -2.80 14.82 7.20
C GLU A 132 -3.68 16.09 7.19
N GLU A 133 -3.51 17.01 6.24
CA GLU A 133 -4.41 18.14 6.01
C GLU A 133 -5.82 17.66 5.61
N ALA A 134 -5.91 16.66 4.73
CA ALA A 134 -7.19 16.07 4.37
C ALA A 134 -7.88 15.37 5.55
N MET A 135 -7.11 14.72 6.43
CA MET A 135 -7.64 14.15 7.68
C MET A 135 -8.21 15.23 8.61
N ARG A 136 -7.45 16.31 8.85
CA ARG A 136 -7.87 17.45 9.68
C ARG A 136 -9.17 18.09 9.19
N ASP A 137 -9.25 18.31 7.88
CA ASP A 137 -10.35 19.04 7.26
C ASP A 137 -11.56 18.13 6.96
N HIS A 138 -11.45 16.82 7.17
CA HIS A 138 -12.51 15.87 6.86
C HIS A 138 -13.72 16.00 7.79
N PRO A 139 -14.96 15.93 7.25
CA PRO A 139 -16.18 16.00 8.07
C PRO A 139 -16.28 14.94 9.16
N HIS A 140 -15.71 13.76 8.96
CA HIS A 140 -15.65 12.71 9.99
C HIS A 140 -14.84 13.19 11.21
N TYR A 141 -13.66 13.77 10.99
CA TYR A 141 -12.80 14.25 12.07
C TYR A 141 -13.47 15.35 12.91
N ASN A 142 -14.24 16.21 12.25
CA ASN A 142 -14.89 17.36 12.86
C ASN A 142 -16.31 17.06 13.39
N ALA A 143 -16.84 15.84 13.19
CA ALA A 143 -18.14 15.45 13.72
C ALA A 143 -18.08 15.22 15.25
N PRO A 144 -19.09 15.64 16.02
CA PRO A 144 -19.12 15.35 17.45
C PRO A 144 -19.37 13.86 17.70
N LEU A 145 -18.76 13.32 18.75
CA LEU A 145 -19.16 12.06 19.35
C LEU A 145 -20.38 12.33 20.25
N SER A 146 -21.38 11.45 20.22
CA SER A 146 -22.69 11.72 20.83
C SER A 146 -23.04 10.81 22.02
N GLY A 147 -22.27 9.75 22.24
CA GLY A 147 -22.54 8.75 23.30
C GLY A 147 -21.47 8.67 24.38
N PRO A 148 -21.81 8.13 25.54
CA PRO A 148 -20.82 7.71 26.52
C PRO A 148 -20.02 6.52 25.93
N ASN A 149 -18.79 6.33 26.36
CA ASN A 149 -17.91 5.25 25.93
C ASN A 149 -17.61 5.24 24.42
N GLN A 150 -17.79 6.38 23.76
CA GLN A 150 -17.36 6.58 22.37
C GLN A 150 -15.98 7.24 22.35
N GLY A 151 -15.15 6.78 21.42
CA GLY A 151 -13.80 7.32 21.23
C GLY A 151 -13.47 7.49 19.75
N ARG A 152 -12.74 8.55 19.44
CA ARG A 152 -12.16 8.76 18.11
C ARG A 152 -10.67 8.50 18.14
N GLY A 153 -10.17 7.68 17.22
CA GLY A 153 -8.75 7.45 17.03
C GLY A 153 -8.30 7.90 15.65
N VAL A 154 -7.09 8.42 15.60
CA VAL A 154 -6.38 8.73 14.37
C VAL A 154 -5.03 8.07 14.38
N ALA A 155 -4.56 7.66 13.22
CA ALA A 155 -3.20 7.17 13.01
C ALA A 155 -2.79 7.33 11.56
N VAL A 156 -1.48 7.38 11.33
CA VAL A 156 -0.88 7.33 9.99
C VAL A 156 0.03 6.10 9.86
N GLY A 157 0.22 5.63 8.65
CA GLY A 157 1.03 4.46 8.35
C GLY A 157 1.92 4.72 7.16
N TYR A 158 3.21 4.46 7.33
CA TYR A 158 4.22 4.68 6.31
C TYR A 158 4.73 3.36 5.74
N ARG A 159 4.92 3.32 4.43
CA ARG A 159 5.54 2.20 3.73
C ARG A 159 6.63 2.70 2.79
N TRP A 160 7.78 2.05 2.83
CA TRP A 160 8.81 2.17 1.82
C TRP A 160 8.78 0.96 0.89
N GLN A 161 8.92 1.20 -0.41
CA GLN A 161 8.94 0.15 -1.42
C GLN A 161 10.21 0.23 -2.26
N ALA A 162 10.90 -0.89 -2.30
CA ALA A 162 11.96 -1.12 -3.28
C ALA A 162 11.36 -1.63 -4.59
N GLY A 163 11.92 -1.22 -5.73
CA GLY A 163 11.58 -1.79 -7.02
C GLY A 163 12.09 -3.21 -7.18
N GLN A 164 11.45 -3.96 -8.09
CA GLN A 164 11.84 -5.32 -8.42
C GLN A 164 11.70 -5.56 -9.92
N ILE A 165 12.34 -6.63 -10.42
CA ILE A 165 12.30 -6.99 -11.84
C ILE A 165 10.88 -7.38 -12.24
N SER A 166 10.45 -6.90 -13.42
CA SER A 166 9.25 -7.31 -14.11
C SER A 166 9.50 -7.46 -15.60
N SER A 167 8.79 -8.40 -16.21
CA SER A 167 8.80 -8.63 -17.65
C SER A 167 7.42 -8.52 -18.24
N ALA A 168 7.32 -7.99 -19.45
CA ALA A 168 6.08 -7.92 -20.22
C ALA A 168 6.37 -8.25 -21.70
N THR A 169 5.46 -8.95 -22.35
CA THR A 169 5.48 -9.22 -23.77
C THR A 169 4.20 -8.72 -24.40
N ILE A 170 4.29 -8.02 -25.54
CA ILE A 170 3.14 -7.57 -26.32
C ILE A 170 3.21 -8.20 -27.71
N ASN A 171 2.07 -8.78 -28.12
CA ASN A 171 1.84 -9.25 -29.48
C ASN A 171 0.72 -8.42 -30.10
N VAL A 172 0.96 -7.82 -31.28
CA VAL A 172 -0.04 -7.05 -32.03
C VAL A 172 -0.81 -7.99 -32.95
N ASN A 173 -2.14 -8.00 -32.81
CA ASN A 173 -3.03 -8.79 -33.64
C ASN A 173 -3.46 -7.99 -34.90
N PRO A 174 -3.76 -8.65 -36.03
CA PRO A 174 -4.18 -7.99 -37.27
C PRO A 174 -5.45 -7.13 -37.13
N ASN A 175 -6.30 -7.40 -36.17
CA ASN A 175 -7.53 -6.63 -35.91
C ASN A 175 -7.31 -5.37 -35.06
N GLY A 176 -6.07 -5.03 -34.72
CA GLY A 176 -5.72 -3.87 -33.90
C GLY A 176 -5.80 -4.09 -32.39
N THR A 177 -6.11 -5.30 -31.95
CA THR A 177 -5.98 -5.65 -30.51
C THR A 177 -4.56 -6.09 -30.17
N ILE A 178 -4.21 -6.08 -28.90
CA ILE A 178 -2.94 -6.61 -28.43
C ILE A 178 -3.14 -7.67 -27.32
N ASN A 179 -2.25 -8.67 -27.31
CA ASN A 179 -2.11 -9.56 -26.15
C ASN A 179 -0.96 -9.03 -25.30
N LEU A 180 -1.26 -8.71 -24.04
CA LEU A 180 -0.26 -8.30 -23.05
C LEU A 180 0.00 -9.47 -22.09
N ILE A 181 1.20 -10.02 -22.16
CA ILE A 181 1.60 -11.22 -21.43
C ILE A 181 2.52 -10.81 -20.28
N THR A 182 2.20 -11.24 -19.05
CA THR A 182 2.99 -10.95 -17.84
C THR A 182 3.11 -12.19 -16.94
N GLY A 183 4.12 -12.21 -16.07
CA GLY A 183 4.28 -13.22 -15.02
C GLY A 183 3.68 -12.79 -13.67
N SER A 184 3.12 -11.59 -13.57
CA SER A 184 2.53 -11.08 -12.30
C SER A 184 1.10 -11.58 -12.14
N VAL A 185 0.82 -12.28 -11.03
CA VAL A 185 -0.55 -12.69 -10.69
C VAL A 185 -1.40 -11.49 -10.31
N ASP A 186 -2.70 -11.57 -10.60
CA ASP A 186 -3.65 -10.53 -10.22
C ASP A 186 -4.16 -10.77 -8.80
N ILE A 187 -4.05 -9.73 -7.97
CA ILE A 187 -4.51 -9.73 -6.57
C ILE A 187 -5.52 -8.63 -6.29
N GLY A 188 -6.35 -8.29 -7.26
CA GLY A 188 -7.41 -7.29 -7.15
C GLY A 188 -7.23 -6.11 -8.07
N GLY A 189 -7.10 -6.35 -9.40
CA GLY A 189 -7.14 -5.34 -10.45
C GLY A 189 -5.78 -4.93 -11.02
N SER A 190 -4.68 -5.52 -10.59
CA SER A 190 -3.36 -5.18 -11.13
C SER A 190 -3.24 -5.51 -12.62
N ARG A 191 -3.87 -6.59 -13.10
CA ARG A 191 -3.90 -6.97 -14.50
C ARG A 191 -4.54 -5.90 -15.38
N THR A 192 -5.70 -5.39 -14.97
CA THR A 192 -6.41 -4.31 -15.67
C THR A 192 -5.58 -3.02 -15.64
N ALA A 193 -5.02 -2.65 -14.48
CA ALA A 193 -4.21 -1.45 -14.36
C ALA A 193 -2.96 -1.47 -15.24
N VAL A 194 -2.32 -2.63 -15.42
CA VAL A 194 -1.18 -2.80 -16.33
C VAL A 194 -1.63 -2.71 -17.79
N ALA A 195 -2.79 -3.30 -18.14
CA ALA A 195 -3.36 -3.21 -19.48
C ALA A 195 -3.71 -1.75 -19.87
N MET A 196 -4.31 -0.99 -18.95
CA MET A 196 -4.64 0.43 -19.17
C MET A 196 -3.38 1.26 -19.45
N GLN A 197 -2.28 1.00 -18.76
CA GLN A 197 -1.01 1.72 -19.01
C GLN A 197 -0.44 1.44 -20.41
N ALA A 198 -0.51 0.19 -20.89
CA ALA A 198 -0.09 -0.13 -22.26
C ALA A 198 -1.03 0.50 -23.30
N ALA A 199 -2.33 0.47 -23.05
CA ALA A 199 -3.34 1.08 -23.91
C ALA A 199 -3.12 2.59 -24.08
N GLU A 200 -2.82 3.29 -23.00
CA GLU A 200 -2.54 4.74 -23.00
C GLU A 200 -1.35 5.08 -23.89
N VAL A 201 -0.26 4.32 -23.78
CA VAL A 201 0.95 4.52 -24.64
C VAL A 201 0.64 4.31 -26.12
N LEU A 202 -0.21 3.33 -26.44
CA LEU A 202 -0.57 2.97 -27.81
C LEU A 202 -1.74 3.78 -28.38
N GLY A 203 -2.40 4.63 -27.55
CA GLY A 203 -3.57 5.38 -27.96
C GLY A 203 -4.73 4.49 -28.41
N ILE A 204 -4.89 3.30 -27.81
CA ILE A 204 -5.98 2.36 -28.06
C ILE A 204 -6.86 2.23 -26.82
N ARG A 205 -8.02 1.60 -26.97
CA ARG A 205 -8.91 1.40 -25.83
C ARG A 205 -8.37 0.30 -24.91
N ALA A 206 -8.61 0.41 -23.60
CA ALA A 206 -8.21 -0.63 -22.65
C ALA A 206 -8.83 -2.00 -22.96
N GLU A 207 -10.04 -2.03 -23.52
CA GLU A 207 -10.75 -3.25 -23.94
C GLU A 207 -10.09 -3.94 -25.17
N ASP A 208 -9.26 -3.22 -25.93
CA ASP A 208 -8.49 -3.79 -27.03
C ASP A 208 -7.17 -4.44 -26.56
N VAL A 209 -6.90 -4.41 -25.26
CA VAL A 209 -5.78 -5.09 -24.60
C VAL A 209 -6.27 -6.34 -23.90
N ALA A 210 -5.76 -7.52 -24.28
CA ALA A 210 -6.04 -8.80 -23.61
C ALA A 210 -4.89 -9.16 -22.66
N PRO A 211 -4.97 -8.80 -21.37
CA PRO A 211 -3.93 -9.12 -20.41
C PRO A 211 -4.00 -10.60 -19.98
N THR A 212 -2.87 -11.29 -20.06
CA THR A 212 -2.76 -12.71 -19.74
C THR A 212 -1.60 -12.94 -18.77
N VAL A 213 -1.85 -13.69 -17.72
CA VAL A 213 -0.80 -14.24 -16.83
C VAL A 213 -0.48 -15.64 -17.33
N VAL A 214 0.80 -15.88 -17.60
CA VAL A 214 1.25 -17.14 -18.19
C VAL A 214 2.18 -17.91 -17.26
N ASP A 215 2.52 -19.12 -17.66
CA ASP A 215 3.50 -19.96 -17.01
C ASP A 215 4.86 -19.25 -16.94
N THR A 216 5.54 -19.38 -15.79
CA THR A 216 6.84 -18.74 -15.53
C THR A 216 7.95 -19.23 -16.44
N ASP A 217 7.80 -20.40 -17.07
CA ASP A 217 8.75 -20.94 -18.05
C ASP A 217 8.63 -20.28 -19.44
N THR A 218 7.56 -19.52 -19.67
CA THR A 218 7.23 -18.94 -21.00
C THR A 218 7.43 -17.44 -21.09
N ILE A 219 7.80 -16.78 -20.00
CA ILE A 219 8.04 -15.34 -19.94
C ILE A 219 9.34 -15.03 -19.20
N GLY A 220 9.90 -13.84 -19.47
CA GLY A 220 11.05 -13.34 -18.70
C GLY A 220 10.75 -13.24 -17.19
N TYR A 221 11.79 -13.34 -16.37
CA TYR A 221 11.65 -13.35 -14.92
C TYR A 221 10.84 -12.15 -14.40
N THR A 222 9.88 -12.44 -13.57
CA THR A 222 9.07 -11.45 -12.85
C THR A 222 9.09 -11.81 -11.38
N ALA A 223 9.49 -10.87 -10.53
CA ALA A 223 9.54 -11.08 -9.10
C ALA A 223 8.13 -11.27 -8.50
N VAL A 224 8.08 -11.77 -7.27
CA VAL A 224 6.84 -12.05 -6.55
C VAL A 224 5.86 -10.87 -6.57
N THR A 225 4.57 -11.15 -6.68
CA THR A 225 3.51 -10.16 -6.48
C THR A 225 3.43 -9.81 -4.99
N GLY A 226 4.21 -8.83 -4.57
CA GLY A 226 4.34 -8.38 -3.19
C GLY A 226 5.09 -7.04 -3.16
N GLY A 227 5.03 -6.32 -2.05
CA GLY A 227 5.66 -4.99 -1.96
C GLY A 227 4.88 -3.88 -2.65
N SER A 228 3.59 -4.07 -3.00
CA SER A 228 2.73 -3.12 -3.75
C SER A 228 3.33 -2.63 -5.06
N ARG A 229 4.17 -3.46 -5.69
CA ARG A 229 4.96 -3.08 -6.86
C ARG A 229 4.30 -3.40 -8.21
N THR A 230 3.31 -4.29 -8.25
CA THR A 230 2.85 -4.89 -9.51
C THR A 230 2.34 -3.84 -10.50
N ALA A 231 1.42 -2.96 -10.09
CA ALA A 231 0.93 -1.90 -10.97
C ALA A 231 2.05 -0.93 -11.39
N PHE A 232 3.06 -0.73 -10.54
CA PHE A 232 4.21 0.12 -10.82
C PHE A 232 5.25 -0.57 -11.71
N ASP A 233 5.86 -1.65 -11.25
CA ASP A 233 7.00 -2.28 -11.94
C ASP A 233 6.58 -3.04 -13.20
N THR A 234 5.48 -3.83 -13.11
CA THR A 234 4.95 -4.52 -14.30
C THR A 234 4.30 -3.53 -15.26
N GLY A 235 3.72 -2.43 -14.73
CA GLY A 235 3.28 -1.30 -15.52
C GLY A 235 4.41 -0.66 -16.32
N LEU A 236 5.57 -0.40 -15.69
CA LEU A 236 6.75 0.10 -16.41
C LEU A 236 7.22 -0.84 -17.50
N ALA A 237 7.24 -2.17 -17.25
CA ALA A 237 7.59 -3.13 -18.30
C ALA A 237 6.59 -3.10 -19.45
N ALA A 238 5.30 -2.98 -19.16
CA ALA A 238 4.25 -2.87 -20.18
C ALA A 238 4.33 -1.54 -20.96
N ILE A 239 4.63 -0.42 -20.31
CA ILE A 239 4.88 0.87 -20.94
C ILE A 239 6.07 0.77 -21.89
N GLN A 240 7.20 0.23 -21.48
CA GLN A 240 8.37 0.07 -22.31
C GLN A 240 8.14 -0.86 -23.51
N ALA A 241 7.39 -1.96 -23.26
CA ALA A 241 6.98 -2.85 -24.35
C ALA A 241 6.05 -2.14 -25.35
N ALA A 242 5.10 -1.32 -24.87
CA ALA A 242 4.20 -0.53 -25.71
C ALA A 242 4.97 0.55 -26.52
N GLU A 243 5.96 1.21 -25.92
CA GLU A 243 6.83 2.14 -26.63
C GLU A 243 7.66 1.43 -27.74
N ASP A 244 8.13 0.21 -27.49
CA ASP A 244 8.83 -0.57 -28.49
C ASP A 244 7.88 -1.01 -29.63
N VAL A 245 6.65 -1.43 -29.32
CA VAL A 245 5.61 -1.69 -30.33
C VAL A 245 5.37 -0.44 -31.17
N LYS A 246 5.18 0.71 -30.54
CA LYS A 246 4.96 2.00 -31.23
C LYS A 246 6.10 2.31 -32.23
N ARG A 247 7.35 2.12 -31.78
CA ARG A 247 8.53 2.31 -32.63
C ARG A 247 8.55 1.34 -33.85
N GLN A 248 8.28 0.05 -33.62
CA GLN A 248 8.20 -0.94 -34.67
C GLN A 248 7.05 -0.66 -35.65
N MET A 249 5.89 -0.24 -35.16
CA MET A 249 4.74 0.15 -35.97
C MET A 249 5.07 1.39 -36.84
N ALA A 250 5.75 2.40 -36.26
CA ALA A 250 6.21 3.57 -37.03
C ALA A 250 7.12 3.19 -38.19
N ALA A 251 8.08 2.28 -37.96
CA ALA A 251 8.92 1.76 -39.05
C ALA A 251 8.11 1.04 -40.17
N ARG A 252 6.99 0.36 -39.81
CA ARG A 252 6.09 -0.24 -40.80
C ARG A 252 5.32 0.82 -41.59
N ALA A 253 4.88 1.90 -40.96
CA ALA A 253 4.27 3.03 -41.65
C ALA A 253 5.27 3.74 -42.59
N ALA A 254 6.48 3.97 -42.11
CA ALA A 254 7.58 4.55 -42.94
C ALA A 254 7.86 3.72 -44.19
N LEU A 255 7.92 2.38 -44.05
CA LEU A 255 8.08 1.48 -45.19
C LEU A 255 6.93 1.61 -46.22
N ILE A 256 5.68 1.75 -45.77
CA ILE A 256 4.51 1.89 -46.62
C ILE A 256 4.56 3.23 -47.38
N TRP A 257 4.98 4.29 -46.73
CA TRP A 257 5.02 5.65 -47.28
C TRP A 257 6.35 5.99 -47.98
N GLU A 258 7.30 5.05 -48.00
CA GLU A 258 8.63 5.23 -48.58
C GLU A 258 9.39 6.43 -48.00
N VAL A 259 9.30 6.63 -46.69
CA VAL A 259 9.97 7.69 -45.94
C VAL A 259 10.88 7.11 -44.84
N GLN A 260 11.63 7.96 -44.13
CA GLN A 260 12.44 7.52 -42.99
C GLN A 260 11.57 7.39 -41.72
N ASP A 261 11.99 6.61 -40.73
CA ASP A 261 11.27 6.39 -39.48
C ASP A 261 11.00 7.72 -38.73
N GLU A 262 11.94 8.66 -38.79
CA GLU A 262 11.84 9.99 -38.21
C GLU A 262 10.75 10.89 -38.84
N ASP A 263 10.32 10.53 -40.02
CA ASP A 263 9.23 11.23 -40.72
C ASP A 263 7.82 10.73 -40.29
N VAL A 264 7.74 9.81 -39.34
CA VAL A 264 6.48 9.28 -38.80
C VAL A 264 6.24 9.83 -37.42
N ALA A 265 5.23 10.69 -37.27
CA ALA A 265 4.73 11.15 -36.01
C ALA A 265 3.65 10.19 -35.46
N PHE A 266 3.55 10.09 -34.16
CA PHE A 266 2.50 9.34 -33.49
C PHE A 266 1.83 10.19 -32.40
N ALA A 267 0.50 10.26 -32.45
CA ALA A 267 -0.31 10.89 -31.43
C ALA A 267 -1.69 10.21 -31.38
N ASP A 268 -2.21 9.98 -30.19
CA ASP A 268 -3.56 9.47 -29.90
C ASP A 268 -3.95 8.25 -30.78
N GLY A 269 -3.06 7.27 -30.90
CA GLY A 269 -3.30 6.05 -31.67
C GLY A 269 -3.21 6.20 -33.18
N VAL A 270 -2.71 7.34 -33.69
CA VAL A 270 -2.60 7.64 -35.12
C VAL A 270 -1.16 7.89 -35.47
N PHE A 271 -0.67 7.17 -36.50
CA PHE A 271 0.60 7.40 -37.18
C PHE A 271 0.35 8.35 -38.36
N THR A 272 1.16 9.39 -38.51
CA THR A 272 1.01 10.40 -39.53
C THR A 272 2.37 10.68 -40.20
N CYS A 273 2.45 10.71 -41.55
CA CYS A 273 3.63 11.12 -42.26
C CYS A 273 3.84 12.64 -42.14
N THR A 274 4.98 13.09 -41.59
CA THR A 274 5.27 14.51 -41.41
C THR A 274 5.52 15.25 -42.73
N LYS A 275 5.89 14.52 -43.81
CA LYS A 275 6.08 15.06 -45.16
C LYS A 275 4.77 15.22 -45.96
N ASN A 276 3.78 14.40 -45.64
CA ASN A 276 2.45 14.47 -46.23
C ASN A 276 1.41 14.08 -45.17
N THR A 277 0.76 15.03 -44.53
CA THR A 277 -0.18 14.81 -43.42
C THR A 277 -1.50 14.12 -43.81
N GLU A 278 -1.75 13.94 -45.11
CA GLU A 278 -2.87 13.13 -45.60
C GLU A 278 -2.56 11.62 -45.45
N ASP A 279 -1.26 11.25 -45.42
CA ASP A 279 -0.82 9.88 -45.20
C ASP A 279 -0.84 9.58 -43.70
N ARG A 280 -1.87 8.85 -43.30
CA ARG A 280 -2.10 8.48 -41.88
C ARG A 280 -2.74 7.11 -41.75
N PHE A 281 -2.41 6.44 -40.64
CA PHE A 281 -3.04 5.19 -40.23
C PHE A 281 -3.37 5.25 -38.72
N THR A 282 -4.56 4.84 -38.36
CA THR A 282 -4.83 4.44 -36.98
C THR A 282 -4.01 3.19 -36.64
N PHE A 283 -3.80 2.93 -35.35
CA PHE A 283 -3.13 1.71 -34.87
C PHE A 283 -3.75 0.45 -35.51
N LYS A 284 -5.09 0.39 -35.56
CA LYS A 284 -5.83 -0.73 -36.17
C LYS A 284 -5.57 -0.85 -37.66
N GLU A 285 -5.70 0.23 -38.44
CA GLU A 285 -5.48 0.21 -39.89
C GLU A 285 -4.07 -0.20 -40.26
N LEU A 286 -3.06 0.20 -39.47
CA LEU A 286 -1.69 -0.23 -39.66
C LEU A 286 -1.49 -1.69 -39.27
N SER A 287 -2.15 -2.17 -38.21
CA SER A 287 -2.09 -3.57 -37.79
C SER A 287 -2.59 -4.53 -38.87
N GLU A 288 -3.63 -4.17 -39.63
CA GLU A 288 -4.16 -4.95 -40.75
C GLU A 288 -3.12 -5.11 -41.92
N ARG A 289 -2.13 -4.22 -41.96
CA ARG A 289 -1.08 -4.20 -43.01
C ARG A 289 0.21 -4.95 -42.66
N LEU A 290 0.37 -5.36 -41.39
CA LEU A 290 1.59 -5.98 -40.88
C LEU A 290 2.02 -7.23 -41.67
N ILE A 291 1.06 -8.05 -42.10
CA ILE A 291 1.35 -9.27 -42.88
C ILE A 291 2.11 -8.94 -44.17
N ARG A 292 1.87 -7.77 -44.79
CA ARG A 292 2.47 -7.35 -46.05
C ARG A 292 3.74 -6.52 -45.86
N THR A 293 4.04 -6.13 -44.60
CA THR A 293 5.17 -5.22 -44.31
C THR A 293 6.23 -5.86 -43.39
N GLY A 294 6.26 -7.20 -43.33
CA GLY A 294 7.30 -7.94 -42.61
C GLY A 294 6.76 -8.82 -41.46
N GLY A 295 5.44 -9.00 -41.38
CA GLY A 295 4.80 -9.91 -40.39
C GLY A 295 4.43 -9.24 -39.07
N PRO A 296 3.98 -10.04 -38.12
CA PRO A 296 3.49 -9.54 -36.82
C PRO A 296 4.54 -8.74 -36.04
N VAL A 297 4.08 -7.76 -35.28
CA VAL A 297 4.92 -7.02 -34.32
C VAL A 297 4.80 -7.70 -32.97
N THR A 298 5.93 -8.08 -32.41
CA THR A 298 6.05 -8.71 -31.10
C THR A 298 7.25 -8.09 -30.37
N THR A 299 7.08 -7.81 -29.10
CA THR A 299 8.15 -7.29 -28.26
C THR A 299 8.14 -7.94 -26.89
N SER A 300 9.30 -8.08 -26.28
CA SER A 300 9.46 -8.57 -24.91
C SER A 300 10.49 -7.70 -24.19
N VAL A 301 10.11 -7.19 -23.03
CA VAL A 301 10.91 -6.27 -22.22
C VAL A 301 11.01 -6.79 -20.81
N SER A 302 12.20 -6.68 -20.23
CA SER A 302 12.45 -6.85 -18.79
C SER A 302 13.02 -5.55 -18.24
N THR A 303 12.46 -5.08 -17.14
CA THR A 303 12.89 -3.86 -16.48
C THR A 303 13.03 -4.03 -14.98
N MET A 304 13.88 -3.23 -14.39
CA MET A 304 14.03 -3.13 -12.94
C MET A 304 13.93 -1.65 -12.56
N SER A 305 12.91 -1.30 -11.79
CA SER A 305 12.78 0.06 -11.30
C SER A 305 13.79 0.36 -10.18
N THR A 306 14.12 1.62 -10.01
CA THR A 306 14.98 2.10 -8.91
C THR A 306 14.23 2.24 -7.57
N GLY A 307 13.04 1.69 -7.47
CA GLY A 307 12.16 1.71 -6.31
C GLY A 307 10.91 2.54 -6.51
N VAL A 308 9.79 2.02 -5.98
CA VAL A 308 8.49 2.68 -6.02
C VAL A 308 8.49 3.94 -5.14
N GLY A 309 9.21 3.89 -4.02
CA GLY A 309 9.33 5.00 -3.08
C GLY A 309 8.34 4.93 -1.92
N PRO A 310 8.14 6.04 -1.19
CA PRO A 310 7.28 6.07 -0.03
C PRO A 310 5.80 6.13 -0.39
N ILE A 311 4.99 5.57 0.51
CA ILE A 311 3.54 5.69 0.50
C ILE A 311 3.10 6.01 1.93
N ILE A 312 2.09 6.85 2.07
CA ILE A 312 1.46 7.20 3.34
C ILE A 312 -0.02 6.84 3.31
N ALA A 313 -0.51 6.23 4.38
CA ALA A 313 -1.92 5.97 4.64
C ALA A 313 -2.32 6.62 5.96
N GLY A 314 -3.60 6.92 6.14
CA GLY A 314 -4.13 7.47 7.37
C GLY A 314 -5.53 6.96 7.65
N ASN A 315 -5.92 6.94 8.93
CA ASN A 315 -7.26 6.54 9.32
C ASN A 315 -7.84 7.48 10.38
N ILE A 316 -9.16 7.64 10.29
CA ILE A 316 -10.01 8.18 11.33
C ILE A 316 -11.03 7.10 11.65
N VAL A 317 -11.15 6.72 12.91
CA VAL A 317 -12.12 5.71 13.37
C VAL A 317 -12.86 6.17 14.60
N ASP A 318 -14.18 6.00 14.59
CA ASP A 318 -15.04 6.17 15.77
C ASP A 318 -15.48 4.80 16.25
N VAL A 319 -15.35 4.56 17.54
CA VAL A 319 -15.79 3.32 18.19
C VAL A 319 -16.72 3.62 19.34
N GLU A 320 -17.55 2.64 19.68
CA GLU A 320 -18.28 2.56 20.95
C GLU A 320 -17.87 1.28 21.68
N VAL A 321 -17.59 1.39 22.96
CA VAL A 321 -17.20 0.26 23.81
C VAL A 321 -18.29 -0.01 24.81
N ASP A 322 -18.80 -1.23 24.83
CA ASP A 322 -19.69 -1.69 25.89
C ASP A 322 -18.86 -2.06 27.14
N PRO A 323 -18.96 -1.31 28.23
CA PRO A 323 -18.15 -1.55 29.44
C PRO A 323 -18.54 -2.82 30.20
N GLU A 324 -19.74 -3.38 29.97
CA GLU A 324 -20.20 -4.60 30.64
C GLU A 324 -19.67 -5.87 29.94
N THR A 325 -19.48 -5.80 28.61
CA THR A 325 -19.07 -6.97 27.83
C THR A 325 -17.68 -6.84 27.23
N GLY A 326 -17.12 -5.63 27.19
CA GLY A 326 -15.87 -5.32 26.49
C GLY A 326 -16.00 -5.32 24.96
N LYS A 327 -17.23 -5.41 24.41
CA LYS A 327 -17.45 -5.39 22.96
C LYS A 327 -17.10 -4.02 22.38
N VAL A 328 -16.42 -4.01 21.23
CA VAL A 328 -16.15 -2.82 20.45
C VAL A 328 -17.00 -2.83 19.19
N ASP A 329 -17.80 -1.80 19.01
CA ASP A 329 -18.53 -1.54 17.77
C ASP A 329 -17.87 -0.37 17.03
N ILE A 330 -17.50 -0.58 15.76
CA ILE A 330 -16.94 0.48 14.92
C ILE A 330 -18.10 1.26 14.31
N LEU A 331 -18.27 2.50 14.73
CA LEU A 331 -19.38 3.36 14.30
C LEU A 331 -19.15 3.98 12.92
N ARG A 332 -17.92 4.40 12.65
CA ARG A 332 -17.49 5.01 11.40
C ARG A 332 -16.02 4.79 11.15
N PHE A 333 -15.66 4.58 9.89
CA PHE A 333 -14.27 4.42 9.47
C PHE A 333 -14.00 5.19 8.20
N THR A 334 -12.98 6.06 8.18
CA THR A 334 -12.49 6.75 6.98
C THR A 334 -11.02 6.43 6.79
N ALA A 335 -10.67 5.93 5.61
CA ALA A 335 -9.33 5.54 5.22
C ALA A 335 -8.78 6.46 4.12
N PHE A 336 -7.61 7.02 4.34
CA PHE A 336 -6.87 7.93 3.45
C PHE A 336 -5.64 7.22 2.91
N LEU A 337 -5.31 7.47 1.64
CA LEU A 337 -4.12 6.90 1.01
C LEU A 337 -3.56 7.85 -0.05
N ASP A 338 -2.25 8.12 -0.01
CA ASP A 338 -1.55 8.74 -1.15
C ASP A 338 -1.36 7.69 -2.24
N VAL A 339 -2.13 7.82 -3.30
CA VAL A 339 -2.19 6.89 -4.44
C VAL A 339 -1.35 7.35 -5.63
N GLY A 340 -0.79 8.58 -5.56
CA GLY A 340 -0.25 9.24 -6.73
C GLY A 340 -1.37 9.53 -7.73
N MET A 341 -1.23 9.03 -8.96
CA MET A 341 -2.31 9.04 -9.95
C MET A 341 -2.99 7.66 -9.99
N PRO A 342 -4.28 7.55 -9.66
CA PRO A 342 -4.98 6.27 -9.67
C PRO A 342 -5.28 5.84 -11.12
N VAL A 343 -4.66 4.76 -11.60
CA VAL A 343 -4.92 4.23 -12.96
C VAL A 343 -6.35 3.67 -13.06
N HIS A 344 -6.82 3.02 -12.01
CA HIS A 344 -8.19 2.48 -11.94
C HIS A 344 -8.80 2.77 -10.57
N PRO A 345 -9.49 3.90 -10.38
CA PRO A 345 -9.97 4.37 -9.07
C PRO A 345 -10.78 3.35 -8.28
N SER A 346 -11.73 2.65 -8.91
CA SER A 346 -12.57 1.65 -8.21
C SER A 346 -11.75 0.47 -7.64
N TYR A 347 -10.70 0.02 -8.34
CA TYR A 347 -9.83 -1.03 -7.81
C TYR A 347 -8.89 -0.52 -6.71
N VAL A 348 -8.49 0.74 -6.79
CA VAL A 348 -7.74 1.41 -5.71
C VAL A 348 -8.61 1.49 -4.46
N GLU A 349 -9.88 1.92 -4.58
CA GLU A 349 -10.86 1.93 -3.50
C GLU A 349 -11.02 0.54 -2.86
N GLY A 350 -11.20 -0.50 -3.68
CA GLY A 350 -11.28 -1.88 -3.20
C GLY A 350 -10.03 -2.34 -2.46
N GLN A 351 -8.83 -1.89 -2.86
CA GLN A 351 -7.58 -2.19 -2.13
C GLN A 351 -7.50 -1.44 -0.79
N ILE A 352 -7.99 -0.18 -0.73
CA ILE A 352 -8.05 0.59 0.51
C ILE A 352 -9.01 -0.10 1.49
N GLN A 353 -10.24 -0.39 1.08
CA GLN A 353 -11.24 -1.07 1.91
C GLN A 353 -10.75 -2.44 2.40
N GLY A 354 -10.26 -3.28 1.48
CA GLY A 354 -9.78 -4.63 1.82
C GLY A 354 -8.58 -4.63 2.77
N GLY A 355 -7.64 -3.68 2.61
CA GLY A 355 -6.51 -3.53 3.54
C GLY A 355 -6.95 -3.05 4.92
N THR A 356 -7.89 -2.12 4.97
CA THR A 356 -8.47 -1.61 6.20
C THR A 356 -9.20 -2.72 6.98
N VAL A 357 -10.04 -3.52 6.33
CA VAL A 357 -10.75 -4.64 6.98
C VAL A 357 -9.77 -5.68 7.56
N GLN A 358 -8.69 -6.00 6.85
CA GLN A 358 -7.65 -6.86 7.40
C GLN A 358 -7.00 -6.26 8.65
N GLY A 359 -6.75 -4.95 8.66
CA GLY A 359 -6.22 -4.25 9.84
C GLY A 359 -7.21 -4.23 11.01
N ILE A 360 -8.52 -4.07 10.76
CA ILE A 360 -9.57 -4.17 11.78
C ILE A 360 -9.55 -5.57 12.42
N GLY A 361 -9.52 -6.62 11.62
CA GLY A 361 -9.45 -7.99 12.10
C GLY A 361 -8.24 -8.23 12.98
N TRP A 362 -7.08 -7.75 12.57
CA TRP A 362 -5.85 -7.86 13.36
C TRP A 362 -5.90 -7.05 14.66
N ALA A 363 -6.56 -5.88 14.66
CA ALA A 363 -6.69 -5.06 15.86
C ALA A 363 -7.63 -5.67 16.91
N LEU A 364 -8.71 -6.35 16.50
CA LEU A 364 -9.81 -6.72 17.39
C LEU A 364 -10.03 -8.23 17.58
N ASN A 365 -9.73 -9.06 16.55
CA ASN A 365 -10.25 -10.43 16.51
C ASN A 365 -9.22 -11.51 16.21
N GLU A 366 -8.25 -11.22 15.34
CA GLU A 366 -7.42 -12.25 14.74
C GLU A 366 -6.15 -12.52 15.54
N GLU A 367 -5.99 -13.74 16.01
CA GLU A 367 -4.77 -14.22 16.67
C GLU A 367 -4.58 -15.71 16.44
N TYR A 368 -3.35 -16.19 16.61
CA TYR A 368 -3.04 -17.60 16.74
C TYR A 368 -2.93 -17.96 18.20
N PHE A 369 -3.91 -18.71 18.70
CA PHE A 369 -3.99 -19.11 20.08
C PHE A 369 -3.35 -20.49 20.29
N TYR A 370 -2.29 -20.53 21.08
CA TYR A 370 -1.57 -21.76 21.45
C TYR A 370 -1.80 -22.10 22.92
N ASP A 371 -2.00 -23.39 23.20
CA ASP A 371 -2.00 -23.88 24.60
C ASP A 371 -0.58 -24.02 25.15
N ASP A 372 -0.47 -24.40 26.42
CA ASP A 372 0.80 -24.60 27.14
C ASP A 372 1.69 -25.70 26.50
N LYS A 373 1.14 -26.55 25.63
CA LYS A 373 1.86 -27.59 24.90
C LYS A 373 2.30 -27.15 23.51
N GLY A 374 2.00 -25.89 23.12
CA GLY A 374 2.28 -25.34 21.81
C GLY A 374 1.34 -25.85 20.71
N VAL A 375 0.17 -26.36 21.06
CA VAL A 375 -0.85 -26.81 20.11
C VAL A 375 -1.79 -25.64 19.80
N MET A 376 -1.94 -25.33 18.51
CA MET A 376 -2.84 -24.28 18.06
C MET A 376 -4.30 -24.70 18.27
N GLN A 377 -5.04 -23.92 19.03
CA GLN A 377 -6.40 -24.23 19.43
C GLN A 377 -7.45 -23.73 18.44
N ASN A 378 -7.12 -22.73 17.62
CA ASN A 378 -8.04 -22.10 16.65
C ASN A 378 -7.56 -22.28 15.19
N SER A 379 -7.30 -23.53 14.82
CA SER A 379 -6.69 -23.91 13.53
C SER A 379 -7.69 -24.06 12.37
N SER A 380 -8.96 -23.77 12.57
CA SER A 380 -10.00 -23.87 11.56
C SER A 380 -10.72 -22.54 11.31
N PHE A 381 -11.42 -22.41 10.18
CA PHE A 381 -12.28 -21.25 9.91
C PHE A 381 -13.49 -21.13 10.84
N LEU A 382 -13.79 -22.16 11.64
CA LEU A 382 -14.81 -22.08 12.66
C LEU A 382 -14.33 -21.26 13.88
N ASP A 383 -13.05 -21.40 14.21
CA ASP A 383 -12.45 -20.87 15.45
C ASP A 383 -11.60 -19.63 15.20
N TYR A 384 -11.02 -19.47 13.99
CA TYR A 384 -10.27 -18.29 13.61
C TYR A 384 -11.21 -17.16 13.17
N ARG A 385 -11.27 -16.09 13.95
CA ARG A 385 -12.27 -15.02 13.83
C ARG A 385 -11.85 -13.92 12.86
N MET A 386 -12.04 -14.13 11.56
CA MET A 386 -11.95 -13.04 10.59
C MET A 386 -13.20 -12.15 10.68
N PRO A 387 -13.07 -10.82 10.46
CA PRO A 387 -14.22 -9.92 10.41
C PRO A 387 -15.23 -10.36 9.34
N THR A 388 -16.50 -10.27 9.69
CA THR A 388 -17.62 -10.47 8.77
C THR A 388 -18.23 -9.13 8.39
N ILE A 389 -19.19 -9.13 7.46
CA ILE A 389 -19.92 -7.90 7.07
C ILE A 389 -20.70 -7.25 8.23
N LEU A 390 -20.95 -8.00 9.33
CA LEU A 390 -21.62 -7.49 10.52
C LEU A 390 -20.66 -6.80 11.49
N ASP A 391 -19.36 -7.01 11.33
CA ASP A 391 -18.33 -6.50 12.25
C ASP A 391 -17.72 -5.17 11.76
N VAL A 392 -17.99 -4.78 10.52
CA VAL A 392 -17.38 -3.59 9.92
C VAL A 392 -18.44 -2.67 9.29
N PRO A 393 -18.32 -1.35 9.47
CA PRO A 393 -19.16 -0.38 8.77
C PRO A 393 -18.74 -0.27 7.30
N MET A 394 -19.49 0.49 6.50
CA MET A 394 -18.98 1.00 5.23
C MET A 394 -17.74 1.85 5.48
N ILE A 395 -16.68 1.57 4.76
CA ILE A 395 -15.41 2.30 4.86
C ILE A 395 -15.39 3.40 3.83
N ASP A 396 -15.39 4.65 4.28
CA ASP A 396 -15.18 5.83 3.44
C ASP A 396 -13.71 5.83 2.97
N THR A 397 -13.47 6.06 1.69
CA THR A 397 -12.11 6.12 1.13
C THR A 397 -11.79 7.50 0.59
N VAL A 398 -10.62 8.01 0.91
CA VAL A 398 -10.12 9.31 0.44
C VAL A 398 -8.76 9.09 -0.24
N MET A 399 -8.73 9.33 -1.55
CA MET A 399 -7.51 9.24 -2.35
C MET A 399 -6.81 10.59 -2.38
N ILE A 400 -5.54 10.61 -2.00
CA ILE A 400 -4.66 11.76 -2.11
C ILE A 400 -3.78 11.57 -3.33
N GLU A 401 -3.78 12.55 -4.23
CA GLU A 401 -3.13 12.42 -5.53
C GLU A 401 -1.86 13.29 -5.59
N VAL A 402 -0.77 12.80 -4.97
CA VAL A 402 0.55 13.42 -5.12
C VAL A 402 1.38 12.60 -6.11
N PRO A 403 1.55 13.05 -7.36
CA PRO A 403 2.20 12.27 -8.40
C PRO A 403 3.59 11.77 -8.01
N ASN A 404 3.87 10.50 -8.29
CA ASN A 404 5.17 9.91 -8.07
C ASN A 404 6.11 10.26 -9.25
N PRO A 405 7.19 11.03 -9.03
CA PRO A 405 8.08 11.42 -10.11
C PRO A 405 8.88 10.26 -10.73
N ARG A 406 8.84 9.08 -10.12
CA ARG A 406 9.55 7.89 -10.61
C ARG A 406 8.72 7.02 -11.55
N HIS A 407 7.48 7.42 -11.85
CA HIS A 407 6.61 6.71 -12.76
C HIS A 407 6.03 7.65 -13.83
N PRO A 408 6.03 7.28 -15.13
CA PRO A 408 5.54 8.16 -16.21
C PRO A 408 4.12 8.68 -16.00
N PHE A 409 3.23 7.86 -15.42
CA PHE A 409 1.86 8.24 -15.08
C PHE A 409 1.68 8.67 -13.61
N GLY A 410 2.76 8.86 -12.86
CA GLY A 410 2.70 9.37 -11.49
C GLY A 410 2.08 8.44 -10.45
N LEU A 411 1.81 7.16 -10.75
CA LEU A 411 1.16 6.24 -9.83
C LEU A 411 2.05 5.80 -8.67
N ARG A 412 1.40 5.38 -7.56
CA ARG A 412 2.02 4.68 -6.43
C ARG A 412 1.40 3.29 -6.28
N GLY A 413 2.10 2.39 -5.60
CA GLY A 413 1.52 1.10 -5.26
C GLY A 413 0.55 1.25 -4.09
N VAL A 414 -0.63 0.64 -4.18
CA VAL A 414 -1.72 0.81 -3.20
C VAL A 414 -2.05 -0.48 -2.44
N GLY A 415 -1.34 -1.58 -2.75
CA GLY A 415 -1.73 -2.91 -2.29
C GLY A 415 -1.56 -3.16 -0.79
N GLU A 416 -0.59 -2.54 -0.11
CA GLU A 416 -0.22 -2.92 1.26
C GLU A 416 -0.40 -1.79 2.30
N ALA A 417 -0.17 -0.53 1.95
CA ALA A 417 -0.22 0.57 2.91
C ALA A 417 -1.55 0.68 3.70
N PRO A 418 -2.73 0.36 3.14
CA PRO A 418 -3.99 0.48 3.86
C PRO A 418 -4.15 -0.37 5.11
N ILE A 419 -3.38 -1.45 5.29
CA ILE A 419 -3.45 -2.29 6.52
C ILE A 419 -2.67 -1.68 7.70
N ILE A 420 -1.82 -0.67 7.44
CA ILE A 420 -0.86 -0.21 8.44
C ILE A 420 -1.53 0.63 9.55
N PRO A 421 -2.29 1.70 9.25
CA PRO A 421 -2.82 2.58 10.28
C PRO A 421 -4.06 2.06 11.05
N PRO A 422 -4.84 1.05 10.60
CA PRO A 422 -5.99 0.58 11.37
C PRO A 422 -5.66 0.11 12.77
N LEU A 423 -4.55 -0.62 12.96
CA LEU A 423 -4.14 -1.15 14.25
C LEU A 423 -4.00 -0.05 15.32
N PRO A 424 -3.13 0.96 15.11
CA PRO A 424 -2.99 2.04 16.07
C PRO A 424 -4.20 2.97 16.11
N ALA A 425 -4.92 3.19 15.01
CA ALA A 425 -6.11 4.05 15.02
C ALA A 425 -7.20 3.48 15.91
N ILE A 426 -7.47 2.17 15.82
CA ILE A 426 -8.45 1.48 16.68
C ILE A 426 -7.98 1.49 18.15
N ALA A 427 -6.70 1.21 18.41
CA ALA A 427 -6.15 1.26 19.75
C ALA A 427 -6.32 2.65 20.39
N ASN A 428 -6.06 3.72 19.64
CA ASN A 428 -6.29 5.09 20.10
C ASN A 428 -7.77 5.36 20.35
N ALA A 429 -8.66 4.93 19.44
CA ALA A 429 -10.11 5.11 19.61
C ALA A 429 -10.64 4.40 20.86
N VAL A 430 -10.28 3.13 21.05
CA VAL A 430 -10.67 2.37 22.24
C VAL A 430 -10.10 3.02 23.49
N SER A 431 -8.82 3.42 23.48
CA SER A 431 -8.18 4.10 24.60
C SER A 431 -8.91 5.38 25.00
N HIS A 432 -9.36 6.17 24.04
CA HIS A 432 -10.15 7.38 24.29
C HIS A 432 -11.55 7.05 24.81
N ALA A 433 -12.18 5.96 24.33
CA ALA A 433 -13.50 5.55 24.77
C ALA A 433 -13.52 5.11 26.24
N ILE A 434 -12.51 4.34 26.68
CA ILE A 434 -12.45 3.78 28.02
C ILE A 434 -11.53 4.54 28.99
N GLY A 435 -10.71 5.47 28.49
CA GLY A 435 -9.74 6.24 29.27
C GLY A 435 -8.58 5.42 29.84
N VAL A 436 -8.23 4.30 29.18
CA VAL A 436 -7.08 3.44 29.50
C VAL A 436 -6.34 3.10 28.20
N ARG A 437 -5.01 3.22 28.17
CA ARG A 437 -4.20 2.93 26.98
C ARG A 437 -4.13 1.43 26.70
N MET A 438 -4.53 1.04 25.49
CA MET A 438 -4.45 -0.34 25.01
C MET A 438 -3.12 -0.57 24.28
N ASN A 439 -2.26 -1.41 24.85
CA ASN A 439 -0.88 -1.61 24.39
C ASN A 439 -0.61 -3.04 23.84
N THR A 440 -1.65 -3.85 23.71
CA THR A 440 -1.56 -5.24 23.24
C THR A 440 -2.63 -5.51 22.19
N LEU A 441 -2.28 -6.26 21.17
CA LEU A 441 -3.21 -6.71 20.12
C LEU A 441 -3.33 -8.25 20.15
N PRO A 442 -4.50 -8.80 19.81
CA PRO A 442 -5.74 -8.09 19.53
C PRO A 442 -6.36 -7.48 20.80
N ILE A 443 -7.12 -6.38 20.63
CA ILE A 443 -7.89 -5.74 21.70
C ILE A 443 -9.19 -6.53 21.87
N THR A 444 -9.09 -7.65 22.58
CA THR A 444 -10.24 -8.54 22.82
C THR A 444 -11.19 -7.98 23.86
N PRO A 445 -12.46 -8.41 23.90
CA PRO A 445 -13.38 -8.05 24.98
C PRO A 445 -12.81 -8.31 26.38
N GLY A 446 -12.12 -9.45 26.58
CA GLY A 446 -11.46 -9.77 27.85
C GLY A 446 -10.35 -8.77 28.21
N ALA A 447 -9.54 -8.36 27.26
CA ALA A 447 -8.48 -7.36 27.49
C ALA A 447 -9.07 -5.99 27.89
N ILE A 448 -10.22 -5.60 27.33
CA ILE A 448 -10.91 -4.36 27.69
C ILE A 448 -11.46 -4.43 29.12
N LEU A 449 -12.13 -5.53 29.47
CA LEU A 449 -12.66 -5.72 30.83
C LEU A 449 -11.54 -5.69 31.91
N GLU A 450 -10.42 -6.37 31.64
CA GLU A 450 -9.25 -6.35 32.53
C GLU A 450 -8.65 -4.92 32.66
N ALA A 451 -8.61 -4.16 31.56
CA ALA A 451 -8.15 -2.77 31.59
C ALA A 451 -9.09 -1.86 32.42
N LEU A 452 -10.40 -2.05 32.32
CA LEU A 452 -11.40 -1.31 33.11
C LEU A 452 -11.32 -1.64 34.59
N GLU A 453 -11.17 -2.91 34.95
CA GLU A 453 -10.99 -3.33 36.38
C GLU A 453 -9.72 -2.68 36.96
N THR A 454 -8.63 -2.61 36.22
CA THR A 454 -7.38 -2.00 36.68
C THR A 454 -7.49 -0.49 36.88
N LYS A 455 -8.42 0.19 36.19
CA LYS A 455 -8.67 1.64 36.32
C LYS A 455 -9.42 1.98 37.60
N GLU A 456 -10.30 1.09 38.08
CA GLU A 456 -11.13 1.31 39.27
C GLU A 456 -10.41 0.99 40.58
N GLY A 457 -9.30 0.26 40.57
CA GLY A 457 -8.46 -0.09 41.73
C GLY A 457 -7.31 0.87 41.93
#